data_9f90ca46df6e9d8480b24a178a3d1a38
#
_entry.id   9f90ca46df6e9d8480b24a178a3d1a38
#
_cell.length_a   1.000
_cell.length_b   1.000
_cell.length_c   1.000
_cell.angle_alpha   90.00
_cell.angle_beta   90.00
_cell.angle_gamma   90.00
#
_symmetry.space_group_name_H-M   'P 1'
#
loop_
_entity.id
_entity.type
_entity.pdbx_description
1 polymer ?
#
loop_
_entity_poly.entity_id
_entity_poly.type
_entity_poly.pdbx_seq_one_letter_code
_entity_poly.pdbx_strand_id
1 'polypeptide(L)'
;LIFDATLDYRFFGDDFESNFFNYLYDNERATVSGDSLKSKSSTLKGINKSQGWRGGLVSHLFNIIDLTVTYEDIHGKGYKIGKSILGEVKLKKTFIPGLEYAYARYSQTQVEKFTTWKSPNAVIEAQLGYEITPVTLLVWDYKVYYVDIDGELETKTTYSFGVQIKI
;
A
#
# COMPACT_ATOMS: atom_id res chain seq x y z
N LEU A 1 -3.11 9.67 24.36
CA LEU A 1 -2.66 9.94 22.99
C LEU A 1 -1.13 9.90 22.98
N ILE A 2 -0.56 8.99 22.20
CA ILE A 2 0.90 8.85 22.03
C ILE A 2 1.17 8.99 20.53
N PHE A 3 2.24 9.70 20.20
CA PHE A 3 2.68 9.88 18.83
C PHE A 3 4.11 9.36 18.67
N ASP A 4 4.33 8.60 17.63
CA ASP A 4 5.66 8.22 17.15
C ASP A 4 5.90 8.87 15.80
N ALA A 5 6.95 9.68 15.70
CA ALA A 5 7.33 10.33 14.45
C ALA A 5 8.69 9.82 13.98
N THR A 6 8.81 9.56 12.69
CA THR A 6 10.06 9.16 12.04
C THR A 6 10.38 10.08 10.89
N LEU A 7 11.65 10.37 10.68
CA LEU A 7 12.16 11.09 9.53
C LEU A 7 13.47 10.46 9.10
N ASP A 8 13.49 9.91 7.89
CA ASP A 8 14.66 9.24 7.34
C ASP A 8 15.11 9.94 6.06
N TYR A 9 16.41 10.02 5.85
CA TYR A 9 16.96 10.28 4.53
C TYR A 9 17.53 8.98 3.95
N ARG A 10 17.12 8.62 2.76
CA ARG A 10 17.39 7.32 2.15
C ARG A 10 18.25 7.44 0.92
N PHE A 11 19.18 6.50 0.76
CA PHE A 11 20.03 6.34 -0.41
C PHE A 11 19.86 4.94 -0.96
N PHE A 12 19.69 4.84 -2.27
CA PHE A 12 19.53 3.56 -2.96
C PHE A 12 20.57 3.44 -4.08
N GLY A 13 21.08 2.23 -4.26
CA GLY A 13 21.99 1.90 -5.36
C GLY A 13 21.30 1.85 -6.72
N ASP A 14 22.07 1.51 -7.74
CA ASP A 14 21.54 1.30 -9.07
C ASP A 14 20.61 0.08 -9.11
N ASP A 15 19.68 0.07 -10.07
CA ASP A 15 18.68 -0.99 -10.29
C ASP A 15 17.80 -1.30 -9.06
N PHE A 16 17.62 -0.33 -8.17
CA PHE A 16 16.77 -0.45 -7.00
C PHE A 16 15.66 0.59 -7.00
N GLU A 17 14.44 0.17 -6.69
CA GLU A 17 13.27 1.01 -6.51
C GLU A 17 12.64 0.73 -5.15
N SER A 18 12.51 1.77 -4.30
CA SER A 18 11.78 1.65 -3.03
C SER A 18 10.31 1.35 -3.35
N ASN A 19 9.66 0.59 -2.48
CA ASN A 19 8.27 0.18 -2.69
C ASN A 19 8.04 -0.62 -3.99
N PHE A 20 9.07 -1.28 -4.54
CA PHE A 20 8.91 -2.15 -5.70
C PHE A 20 7.83 -3.21 -5.48
N PHE A 21 7.81 -3.83 -4.30
CA PHE A 21 6.75 -4.74 -3.84
C PHE A 21 5.66 -3.95 -3.10
N ASN A 22 5.02 -3.01 -3.78
CA ASN A 22 3.93 -2.22 -3.25
C ASN A 22 2.59 -2.98 -3.28
N TYR A 23 1.53 -2.36 -2.82
CA TYR A 23 0.18 -2.94 -2.76
C TYR A 23 -0.45 -3.21 -4.14
N LEU A 24 0.13 -2.67 -5.21
CA LEU A 24 -0.25 -2.93 -6.60
C LEU A 24 0.64 -3.99 -7.27
N TYR A 25 1.65 -4.53 -6.57
CA TYR A 25 2.64 -5.41 -7.17
C TYR A 25 2.01 -6.59 -7.93
N ASP A 26 1.02 -7.25 -7.35
CA ASP A 26 0.35 -8.39 -7.98
C ASP A 26 -0.37 -8.02 -9.28
N ASN A 27 -0.88 -6.80 -9.37
CA ASN A 27 -1.54 -6.28 -10.57
C ASN A 27 -0.53 -5.85 -11.64
N GLU A 28 0.66 -5.42 -11.22
CA GLU A 28 1.70 -4.83 -12.08
C GLU A 28 2.85 -5.79 -12.40
N ARG A 29 2.93 -6.96 -11.73
CA ARG A 29 4.07 -7.90 -11.87
C ARG A 29 4.36 -8.33 -13.30
N ALA A 30 3.34 -8.30 -14.16
CA ALA A 30 3.47 -8.56 -15.60
C ALA A 30 2.49 -7.69 -16.38
N THR A 31 2.97 -7.04 -17.43
CA THR A 31 2.16 -6.22 -18.34
C THR A 31 2.35 -6.67 -19.77
N VAL A 32 1.26 -6.63 -20.54
CA VAL A 32 1.30 -6.88 -21.98
C VAL A 32 1.64 -5.57 -22.68
N SER A 33 2.68 -5.58 -23.50
CA SER A 33 3.10 -4.42 -24.31
C SER A 33 3.28 -4.88 -25.76
N GLY A 34 2.26 -4.62 -26.60
CA GLY A 34 2.16 -5.23 -27.93
C GLY A 34 2.07 -6.74 -27.81
N ASP A 35 2.87 -7.48 -28.56
CA ASP A 35 2.90 -8.96 -28.54
C ASP A 35 3.86 -9.54 -27.48
N SER A 36 4.37 -8.72 -26.56
CA SER A 36 5.36 -9.15 -25.56
C SER A 36 4.85 -8.98 -24.12
N LEU A 37 5.13 -10.00 -23.29
CA LEU A 37 4.91 -9.93 -21.85
C LEU A 37 6.15 -9.33 -21.19
N LYS A 38 6.00 -8.21 -20.49
CA LYS A 38 7.06 -7.57 -19.71
C LYS A 38 6.84 -7.80 -18.23
N SER A 39 7.84 -8.29 -17.52
CA SER A 39 7.78 -8.38 -16.06
C SER A 39 8.10 -7.04 -15.41
N LYS A 40 7.50 -6.76 -14.26
CA LYS A 40 7.82 -5.56 -13.47
C LYS A 40 9.32 -5.49 -13.13
N SER A 41 9.98 -6.61 -12.89
CA SER A 41 11.43 -6.66 -12.63
C SER A 41 12.27 -6.10 -13.78
N SER A 42 11.77 -6.14 -15.03
CA SER A 42 12.48 -5.55 -16.15
C SER A 42 12.54 -4.02 -16.09
N THR A 43 11.68 -3.39 -15.30
CA THR A 43 11.65 -1.93 -15.12
C THR A 43 12.76 -1.42 -14.21
N LEU A 44 13.39 -2.29 -13.41
CA LEU A 44 14.49 -1.92 -12.52
C LEU A 44 15.77 -1.59 -13.31
N LYS A 45 15.94 -2.22 -14.48
CA LYS A 45 17.12 -1.96 -15.31
C LYS A 45 17.14 -0.51 -15.79
N GLY A 46 18.25 0.17 -15.51
CA GLY A 46 18.46 1.57 -15.91
C GLY A 46 17.95 2.59 -14.89
N ILE A 47 17.48 2.17 -13.73
CA ILE A 47 17.31 3.05 -12.58
C ILE A 47 18.71 3.32 -12.02
N ASN A 48 19.11 4.59 -12.03
CA ASN A 48 20.35 5.00 -11.38
C ASN A 48 20.10 5.24 -9.88
N LYS A 49 21.20 5.49 -9.16
CA LYS A 49 21.17 5.85 -7.75
C LYS A 49 20.06 6.88 -7.47
N SER A 50 19.29 6.61 -6.44
CA SER A 50 18.20 7.47 -6.02
C SER A 50 18.33 7.82 -4.54
N GLN A 51 17.74 8.94 -4.14
CA GLN A 51 17.79 9.43 -2.77
C GLN A 51 16.58 10.29 -2.46
N GLY A 52 16.27 10.45 -1.19
CA GLY A 52 15.16 11.30 -0.78
C GLY A 52 14.76 11.13 0.67
N TRP A 53 13.65 11.73 1.02
CA TRP A 53 13.12 11.78 2.36
C TRP A 53 11.93 10.84 2.52
N ARG A 54 11.84 10.23 3.69
CA ARG A 54 10.64 9.57 4.17
C ARG A 54 10.26 10.10 5.53
N GLY A 55 9.02 10.54 5.70
CA GLY A 55 8.42 10.91 6.97
C GLY A 55 7.31 9.95 7.34
N GLY A 56 7.20 9.62 8.61
CA GLY A 56 6.13 8.78 9.15
C GLY A 56 5.59 9.33 10.46
N LEU A 57 4.29 9.23 10.65
CA LEU A 57 3.61 9.54 11.91
C LEU A 57 2.69 8.38 12.26
N VAL A 58 2.84 7.87 13.46
CA VAL A 58 1.91 6.89 14.05
C VAL A 58 1.26 7.54 15.28
N SER A 59 -0.05 7.45 15.36
CA SER A 59 -0.82 7.95 16.51
C SER A 59 -1.57 6.79 17.14
N HIS A 60 -1.37 6.59 18.43
CA HIS A 60 -2.04 5.57 19.23
C HIS A 60 -3.18 6.21 20.02
N LEU A 61 -4.41 5.95 19.58
CA LEU A 61 -5.63 6.51 20.19
C LEU A 61 -6.22 5.51 21.17
N PHE A 62 -6.19 5.85 22.46
CA PHE A 62 -6.82 5.09 23.54
C PHE A 62 -6.46 3.59 23.58
N ASN A 63 -5.28 3.19 23.03
CA ASN A 63 -4.86 1.80 22.83
C ASN A 63 -5.81 0.94 21.98
N ILE A 64 -6.67 1.59 21.19
CA ILE A 64 -7.72 0.95 20.40
C ILE A 64 -7.49 1.11 18.92
N ILE A 65 -7.10 2.31 18.51
CA ILE A 65 -6.93 2.69 17.12
C ILE A 65 -5.49 3.16 16.92
N ASP A 66 -4.83 2.60 15.93
CA ASP A 66 -3.58 3.11 15.39
C ASP A 66 -3.87 3.83 14.08
N LEU A 67 -3.43 5.07 13.98
CA LEU A 67 -3.43 5.85 12.74
C LEU A 67 -1.98 5.98 12.27
N THR A 68 -1.72 5.54 11.05
CA THR A 68 -0.40 5.68 10.44
C THR A 68 -0.50 6.53 9.19
N VAL A 69 0.39 7.51 9.06
CA VAL A 69 0.58 8.26 7.82
C VAL A 69 2.06 8.21 7.46
N THR A 70 2.38 7.88 6.23
CA THR A 70 3.74 7.91 5.71
C THR A 70 3.77 8.69 4.40
N TYR A 71 4.76 9.53 4.25
CA TYR A 71 5.07 10.24 3.02
C TYR A 71 6.52 9.96 2.63
N GLU A 72 6.76 9.70 1.35
CA GLU A 72 8.09 9.47 0.80
C GLU A 72 8.26 10.31 -0.46
N ASP A 73 9.42 10.93 -0.63
CA ASP A 73 9.79 11.71 -1.80
C ASP A 73 11.21 11.34 -2.22
N ILE A 74 11.32 10.43 -3.19
CA ILE A 74 12.58 9.86 -3.67
C ILE A 74 12.80 10.32 -5.11
N HIS A 75 14.01 10.78 -5.40
CA HIS A 75 14.43 11.27 -6.70
C HIS A 75 15.65 10.51 -7.23
N GLY A 76 15.66 10.22 -8.51
CA GLY A 76 16.78 9.59 -9.19
C GLY A 76 16.52 9.50 -10.68
N LYS A 77 17.58 9.43 -11.49
CA LYS A 77 17.42 9.25 -12.93
C LYS A 77 16.86 7.85 -13.22
N GLY A 78 15.74 7.80 -13.94
CA GLY A 78 15.01 6.56 -14.23
C GLY A 78 14.06 6.10 -13.11
N TYR A 79 14.10 6.74 -11.94
CA TYR A 79 13.19 6.44 -10.84
C TYR A 79 11.79 6.96 -11.12
N LYS A 80 10.79 6.09 -11.10
CA LYS A 80 9.42 6.43 -11.53
C LYS A 80 8.46 6.73 -10.39
N ILE A 81 8.65 6.08 -9.22
CA ILE A 81 7.69 6.18 -8.12
C ILE A 81 7.67 7.60 -7.53
N GLY A 82 8.85 8.24 -7.37
CA GLY A 82 8.95 9.62 -6.89
C GLY A 82 8.30 9.82 -5.53
N LYS A 83 7.13 10.45 -5.54
CA LYS A 83 6.36 10.73 -4.32
C LYS A 83 5.37 9.61 -4.06
N SER A 84 5.30 9.16 -2.80
CA SER A 84 4.31 8.20 -2.35
C SER A 84 3.68 8.61 -1.02
N ILE A 85 2.44 8.21 -0.81
CA ILE A 85 1.70 8.42 0.43
C ILE A 85 1.02 7.11 0.84
N LEU A 86 1.01 6.86 2.14
CA LEU A 86 0.24 5.79 2.76
C LEU A 86 -0.50 6.36 3.98
N GLY A 87 -1.78 6.07 4.06
CA GLY A 87 -2.59 6.28 5.26
C GLY A 87 -3.23 4.97 5.70
N GLU A 88 -3.12 4.62 6.97
CA GLU A 88 -3.69 3.40 7.52
C GLU A 88 -4.41 3.71 8.83
N VAL A 89 -5.58 3.12 8.99
CA VAL A 89 -6.33 3.04 10.25
C VAL A 89 -6.39 1.58 10.64
N LYS A 90 -5.91 1.24 11.82
CA LYS A 90 -5.93 -0.12 12.36
C LYS A 90 -6.67 -0.14 13.69
N LEU A 91 -7.69 -1.00 13.79
CA LEU A 91 -8.42 -1.25 15.02
C LEU A 91 -7.80 -2.44 15.73
N LYS A 92 -7.43 -2.26 16.99
CA LYS A 92 -6.91 -3.34 17.85
C LYS A 92 -8.06 -4.15 18.45
N LYS A 93 -7.77 -5.40 18.81
CA LYS A 93 -8.69 -6.33 19.47
C LYS A 93 -9.12 -5.78 20.83
N THR A 94 -10.27 -5.10 20.96
CA THR A 94 -10.69 -4.71 22.32
C THR A 94 -12.18 -4.43 22.51
N PHE A 95 -12.93 -4.04 21.46
CA PHE A 95 -14.30 -3.54 21.66
C PHE A 95 -15.39 -4.44 21.13
N ILE A 96 -15.11 -5.15 20.05
CA ILE A 96 -16.10 -5.98 19.36
C ILE A 96 -15.78 -7.42 19.69
N PRO A 97 -16.62 -8.14 20.42
CA PRO A 97 -16.40 -9.55 20.70
C PRO A 97 -16.20 -10.34 19.41
N GLY A 98 -15.15 -11.13 19.36
CA GLY A 98 -14.77 -11.91 18.17
C GLY A 98 -13.99 -11.14 17.11
N LEU A 99 -13.92 -9.81 17.14
CA LEU A 99 -13.05 -9.07 16.24
C LEU A 99 -11.59 -9.19 16.69
N GLU A 100 -10.76 -9.84 15.86
CA GLU A 100 -9.34 -10.01 16.13
C GLU A 100 -8.54 -8.81 15.64
N TYR A 101 -8.83 -8.35 14.41
CA TYR A 101 -8.28 -7.14 13.84
C TYR A 101 -9.19 -6.58 12.74
N ALA A 102 -9.06 -5.30 12.51
CA ALA A 102 -9.58 -4.64 11.32
C ALA A 102 -8.64 -3.50 10.93
N TYR A 103 -8.41 -3.32 9.64
CA TYR A 103 -7.72 -2.14 9.13
C TYR A 103 -8.32 -1.67 7.81
N ALA A 104 -8.13 -0.39 7.55
CA ALA A 104 -8.33 0.21 6.24
C ALA A 104 -7.09 1.01 5.88
N ARG A 105 -6.69 0.94 4.62
CA ARG A 105 -5.46 1.54 4.12
C ARG A 105 -5.70 2.19 2.78
N TYR A 106 -5.12 3.35 2.60
CA TYR A 106 -4.95 4.01 1.33
C TYR A 106 -3.47 4.10 1.02
N SER A 107 -3.08 3.74 -0.19
CA SER A 107 -1.71 3.90 -0.69
C SER A 107 -1.74 4.47 -2.10
N GLN A 108 -0.87 5.43 -2.38
CA GLN A 108 -0.68 5.99 -3.71
C GLN A 108 0.81 6.22 -3.96
N THR A 109 1.28 5.78 -5.12
CA THR A 109 2.60 6.12 -5.66
C THR A 109 2.45 7.12 -6.80
N GLN A 110 3.54 7.76 -7.22
CA GLN A 110 3.56 8.78 -8.28
C GLN A 110 2.57 9.93 -8.01
N VAL A 111 2.57 10.42 -6.76
CA VAL A 111 1.66 11.49 -6.33
C VAL A 111 2.05 12.79 -7.02
N GLU A 112 1.27 13.25 -7.97
CA GLU A 112 1.45 14.55 -8.61
C GLU A 112 0.79 15.67 -7.81
N LYS A 113 -0.44 15.44 -7.36
CA LYS A 113 -1.23 16.38 -6.56
C LYS A 113 -1.92 15.66 -5.41
N PHE A 114 -1.82 16.18 -4.20
CA PHE A 114 -2.48 15.61 -3.02
C PHE A 114 -4.01 15.64 -3.06
N THR A 115 -4.59 16.45 -3.94
CA THR A 115 -6.03 16.53 -4.15
C THR A 115 -6.57 15.43 -5.06
N THR A 116 -5.68 14.72 -5.78
CA THR A 116 -6.05 13.66 -6.71
C THR A 116 -5.87 12.31 -6.04
N TRP A 117 -6.91 11.85 -5.37
CA TRP A 117 -6.92 10.58 -4.63
C TRP A 117 -7.33 9.36 -5.47
N LYS A 118 -7.93 9.59 -6.65
CA LYS A 118 -8.19 8.54 -7.65
C LYS A 118 -7.11 8.59 -8.72
N SER A 119 -6.33 7.54 -8.83
CA SER A 119 -5.20 7.46 -9.76
C SER A 119 -4.93 5.98 -10.08
N PRO A 120 -4.40 5.63 -11.25
CA PRO A 120 -3.97 4.27 -11.56
C PRO A 120 -2.95 3.71 -10.55
N ASN A 121 -2.24 4.62 -9.88
CA ASN A 121 -1.22 4.27 -8.88
C ASN A 121 -1.77 4.30 -7.44
N ALA A 122 -3.09 4.37 -7.27
CA ALA A 122 -3.75 4.39 -5.96
C ALA A 122 -4.50 3.08 -5.69
N VAL A 123 -4.47 2.65 -4.43
CA VAL A 123 -5.21 1.49 -3.95
C VAL A 123 -5.80 1.76 -2.58
N ILE A 124 -7.02 1.30 -2.37
CA ILE A 124 -7.67 1.24 -1.07
C ILE A 124 -7.81 -0.23 -0.70
N GLU A 125 -7.39 -0.59 0.49
CA GLU A 125 -7.52 -1.94 1.03
C GLU A 125 -8.19 -1.88 2.39
N ALA A 126 -9.03 -2.86 2.68
CA ALA A 126 -9.55 -3.09 4.02
C ALA A 126 -9.55 -4.60 4.31
N GLN A 127 -9.23 -4.96 5.54
CA GLN A 127 -9.28 -6.33 5.98
C GLN A 127 -9.89 -6.41 7.36
N LEU A 128 -10.67 -7.47 7.59
CA LEU A 128 -11.28 -7.78 8.87
C LEU A 128 -11.05 -9.24 9.19
N GLY A 129 -10.55 -9.53 10.38
CA GLY A 129 -10.39 -10.88 10.93
C GLY A 129 -11.33 -11.09 12.11
N TYR A 130 -12.26 -12.05 11.97
CA TYR A 130 -13.24 -12.41 13.01
C TYR A 130 -12.96 -13.80 13.56
N GLU A 131 -12.83 -13.92 14.86
CA GLU A 131 -12.54 -15.17 15.57
C GLU A 131 -13.79 -16.07 15.61
N ILE A 132 -13.74 -17.21 14.92
CA ILE A 132 -14.79 -18.24 14.98
C ILE A 132 -14.50 -19.21 16.11
N THR A 133 -13.23 -19.58 16.29
CA THR A 133 -12.70 -20.37 17.38
C THR A 133 -11.38 -19.77 17.85
N PRO A 134 -10.84 -20.15 19.03
CA PRO A 134 -9.55 -19.63 19.52
C PRO A 134 -8.38 -19.81 18.53
N VAL A 135 -8.49 -20.75 17.60
CA VAL A 135 -7.45 -21.05 16.62
C VAL A 135 -7.87 -20.75 15.16
N THR A 136 -9.07 -20.22 14.94
CA THR A 136 -9.61 -20.02 13.57
C THR A 136 -10.22 -18.65 13.41
N LEU A 137 -9.77 -17.93 12.37
CA LEU A 137 -10.34 -16.65 11.96
C LEU A 137 -11.08 -16.80 10.63
N LEU A 138 -12.23 -16.14 10.50
CA LEU A 138 -12.80 -15.75 9.23
C LEU A 138 -12.16 -14.42 8.81
N VAL A 139 -11.60 -14.39 7.62
CA VAL A 139 -10.95 -13.18 7.09
C VAL A 139 -11.76 -12.69 5.90
N TRP A 140 -12.05 -11.40 5.90
CA TRP A 140 -12.63 -10.69 4.78
C TRP A 140 -11.65 -9.66 4.27
N ASP A 141 -11.37 -9.69 2.96
CA ASP A 141 -10.54 -8.75 2.25
C ASP A 141 -11.36 -7.92 1.28
N TYR A 142 -11.08 -6.65 1.22
CA TYR A 142 -11.67 -5.69 0.29
C TYR A 142 -10.57 -4.84 -0.33
N LYS A 143 -10.55 -4.74 -1.66
CA LYS A 143 -9.56 -3.95 -2.38
C LYS A 143 -10.22 -3.18 -3.51
N VAL A 144 -9.94 -1.88 -3.59
CA VAL A 144 -10.31 -0.99 -4.69
C VAL A 144 -9.03 -0.47 -5.33
N TYR A 145 -8.95 -0.56 -6.64
CA TYR A 145 -7.87 0.02 -7.42
C TYR A 145 -8.44 0.62 -8.72
N TYR A 146 -7.64 1.41 -9.38
CA TYR A 146 -8.07 2.17 -10.55
C TYR A 146 -7.22 1.75 -11.74
N VAL A 147 -7.87 1.58 -12.88
CA VAL A 147 -7.23 1.19 -14.15
C VAL A 147 -7.56 2.25 -15.19
N ASP A 148 -6.55 2.75 -15.88
CA ASP A 148 -6.74 3.61 -17.04
C ASP A 148 -7.04 2.73 -18.25
N ILE A 149 -8.21 2.90 -18.82
CA ILE A 149 -8.63 2.22 -20.04
C ILE A 149 -9.00 3.31 -21.06
N ASP A 150 -8.17 3.44 -22.07
CA ASP A 150 -8.36 4.41 -23.16
C ASP A 150 -8.49 5.88 -22.70
N GLY A 151 -7.79 6.24 -21.61
CA GLY A 151 -7.82 7.58 -21.02
C GLY A 151 -8.97 7.82 -20.03
N GLU A 152 -9.79 6.81 -19.77
CA GLU A 152 -10.83 6.84 -18.73
C GLU A 152 -10.42 5.99 -17.52
N LEU A 153 -10.58 6.57 -16.33
CA LEU A 153 -10.21 5.92 -15.09
C LEU A 153 -11.36 5.05 -14.56
N GLU A 154 -11.27 3.75 -14.78
CA GLU A 154 -12.22 2.79 -14.25
C GLU A 154 -11.87 2.34 -12.82
N THR A 155 -12.88 2.21 -11.97
CA THR A 155 -12.75 1.65 -10.64
C THR A 155 -12.96 0.13 -10.69
N LYS A 156 -11.97 -0.62 -10.19
CA LYS A 156 -12.07 -2.08 -10.01
C LYS A 156 -12.15 -2.40 -8.52
N THR A 157 -13.09 -3.27 -8.17
CA THR A 157 -13.29 -3.71 -6.79
C THR A 157 -13.15 -5.22 -6.72
N THR A 158 -12.38 -5.69 -5.76
CA THR A 158 -12.27 -7.12 -5.44
C THR A 158 -12.56 -7.33 -3.96
N TYR A 159 -13.16 -8.45 -3.65
CA TYR A 159 -13.36 -8.92 -2.28
C TYR A 159 -13.19 -10.42 -2.22
N SER A 160 -12.66 -10.89 -1.12
CA SER A 160 -12.49 -12.32 -0.86
C SER A 160 -12.85 -12.66 0.58
N PHE A 161 -13.19 -13.91 0.79
CA PHE A 161 -13.39 -14.48 2.10
C PHE A 161 -12.46 -15.68 2.24
N GLY A 162 -11.82 -15.79 3.39
CA GLY A 162 -10.88 -16.85 3.68
C GLY A 162 -10.99 -17.31 5.13
N VAL A 163 -10.33 -18.43 5.40
CA VAL A 163 -10.15 -18.94 6.75
C VAL A 163 -8.66 -18.98 7.06
N GLN A 164 -8.27 -18.40 8.18
CA GLN A 164 -6.91 -18.39 8.67
C GLN A 164 -6.82 -19.21 9.96
N ILE A 165 -5.79 -20.05 10.07
CA ILE A 165 -5.49 -20.80 11.28
C ILE A 165 -4.39 -20.07 12.04
N LYS A 166 -4.61 -19.78 13.32
CA LYS A 166 -3.60 -19.25 14.23
C LYS A 166 -2.74 -20.43 14.71
N ILE A 167 -1.44 -20.33 14.55
CA ILE A 167 -0.45 -21.31 15.00
C ILE A 167 0.30 -20.75 16.21
#